data_c61ecdf085057f84f6c34c78620ef5f9
#
_entry.id   c61ecdf085057f84f6c34c78620ef5f9
#
_cell.length_a   1.000
_cell.length_b   1.000
_cell.length_c   1.000
_cell.angle_alpha   90.00
_cell.angle_beta   90.00
_cell.angle_gamma   90.00
#
_symmetry.space_group_name_H-M   'P 1'
#
loop_
_entity.id
_entity.type
_entity.pdbx_description
1 polymer ?
#
loop_
_entity_poly.entity_id
_entity_poly.type
_entity_poly.pdbx_seq_one_letter_code
_entity_poly.pdbx_strand_id
1 'polypeptide(L)'
;MIFQDPYESMNPRRTIFDTIAEPLMVQGIGNSLDRLDRVTKLLELVGLTPPATMLFRYPHELSGGQRQRVAIDRALVIEPSFVVADEPTSMLDVSISTGIMMLMLDLAQRLGVTYLYITHDLAVARYMCQRIAVMYLGKIVEVAETEELLANPLHPYTRALLSSVPVPVPGFRREPVDIIGDLSAPLDPAPRCRFHDRCPIAGDECHATPHPPLEDRGGGHLVACYRV
;
A
#
# COMPACT_ATOMS: atom_id res chain seq x y z
N MET A 1 -11.71 -1.30 1.35
CA MET A 1 -10.40 -1.78 0.86
C MET A 1 -10.30 -1.50 -0.63
N ILE A 2 -9.13 -1.03 -1.10
CA ILE A 2 -8.79 -0.84 -2.52
C ILE A 2 -7.84 -1.99 -2.88
N PHE A 3 -8.19 -2.75 -3.91
CA PHE A 3 -7.45 -3.95 -4.33
C PHE A 3 -6.44 -3.62 -5.44
N GLN A 4 -5.44 -4.48 -5.61
CA GLN A 4 -4.36 -4.38 -6.58
C GLN A 4 -4.88 -4.33 -8.02
N ASP A 5 -5.81 -5.22 -8.38
CA ASP A 5 -6.45 -5.23 -9.70
C ASP A 5 -7.88 -4.67 -9.62
N PRO A 6 -8.11 -3.45 -10.14
CA PRO A 6 -9.43 -2.87 -10.15
C PRO A 6 -10.41 -3.62 -11.07
N TYR A 7 -9.91 -4.32 -12.10
CA TYR A 7 -10.77 -5.07 -13.02
C TYR A 7 -11.33 -6.34 -12.36
N GLU A 8 -10.47 -7.13 -11.71
CA GLU A 8 -10.89 -8.35 -10.99
C GLU A 8 -11.78 -8.02 -9.78
N SER A 9 -11.61 -6.84 -9.20
CA SER A 9 -12.40 -6.41 -8.05
C SER A 9 -13.81 -5.93 -8.38
N MET A 10 -14.15 -5.76 -9.66
CA MET A 10 -15.46 -5.27 -10.12
C MET A 10 -16.23 -6.34 -10.89
N ASN A 11 -17.54 -6.40 -10.68
CA ASN A 11 -18.41 -7.26 -11.50
C ASN A 11 -18.62 -6.60 -12.87
N PRO A 12 -18.19 -7.21 -14.00
CA PRO A 12 -18.28 -6.61 -15.33
C PRO A 12 -19.72 -6.44 -15.85
N ARG A 13 -20.70 -7.06 -15.18
CA ARG A 13 -22.12 -6.99 -15.53
C ARG A 13 -22.88 -5.91 -14.76
N ARG A 14 -22.22 -5.21 -13.84
CA ARG A 14 -22.80 -4.10 -13.08
C ARG A 14 -22.35 -2.76 -13.65
N THR A 15 -23.24 -1.78 -13.57
CA THR A 15 -22.91 -0.40 -13.90
C THR A 15 -21.93 0.20 -12.90
N ILE A 16 -21.32 1.32 -13.24
CA ILE A 16 -20.44 2.06 -12.31
C ILE A 16 -21.23 2.53 -11.08
N PHE A 17 -22.49 2.99 -11.29
CA PHE A 17 -23.37 3.33 -10.19
C PHE A 17 -23.57 2.13 -9.24
N ASP A 18 -23.96 0.98 -9.76
CA ASP A 18 -24.20 -0.21 -8.95
C ASP A 18 -22.94 -0.67 -8.21
N THR A 19 -21.78 -0.53 -8.85
CA THR A 19 -20.47 -0.89 -8.27
C THR A 19 -20.10 0.02 -7.09
N ILE A 20 -20.28 1.33 -7.24
CA ILE A 20 -19.94 2.29 -6.17
C ILE A 20 -21.00 2.26 -5.06
N ALA A 21 -22.30 2.13 -5.42
CA ALA A 21 -23.40 2.11 -4.45
C ALA A 21 -23.51 0.78 -3.66
N GLU A 22 -22.85 -0.30 -4.11
CA GLU A 22 -22.96 -1.62 -3.49
C GLU A 22 -22.70 -1.61 -1.97
N PRO A 23 -21.63 -0.99 -1.43
CA PRO A 23 -21.41 -0.94 0.01
C PRO A 23 -22.54 -0.24 0.78
N LEU A 24 -23.14 0.80 0.21
CA LEU A 24 -24.29 1.49 0.80
C LEU A 24 -25.53 0.59 0.82
N MET A 25 -25.75 -0.17 -0.28
CA MET A 25 -26.88 -1.09 -0.37
C MET A 25 -26.76 -2.24 0.63
N VAL A 26 -25.56 -2.84 0.75
CA VAL A 26 -25.30 -3.96 1.67
C VAL A 26 -25.47 -3.54 3.13
N GLN A 27 -25.05 -2.32 3.47
CA GLN A 27 -25.18 -1.79 4.83
C GLN A 27 -26.52 -1.11 5.13
N GLY A 28 -27.43 -1.04 4.15
CA GLY A 28 -28.73 -0.39 4.32
C GLY A 28 -28.66 1.14 4.51
N ILE A 29 -27.60 1.77 4.03
CA ILE A 29 -27.38 3.22 4.17
C ILE A 29 -28.11 3.96 3.07
N GLY A 30 -28.93 4.96 3.45
CA GLY A 30 -29.63 5.88 2.57
C GLY A 30 -30.71 5.23 1.70
N ASN A 31 -31.57 6.05 1.11
CA ASN A 31 -32.51 5.64 0.07
C ASN A 31 -31.87 5.75 -1.34
N SER A 32 -32.62 5.47 -2.39
CA SER A 32 -32.09 5.49 -3.77
C SER A 32 -31.60 6.87 -4.21
N LEU A 33 -32.26 7.94 -3.78
CA LEU A 33 -31.86 9.31 -4.12
C LEU A 33 -30.62 9.74 -3.35
N ASP A 34 -30.53 9.38 -2.06
CA ASP A 34 -29.34 9.65 -1.23
C ASP A 34 -28.10 8.94 -1.81
N ARG A 35 -28.26 7.69 -2.25
CA ARG A 35 -27.17 6.92 -2.87
C ARG A 35 -26.72 7.54 -4.19
N LEU A 36 -27.68 7.97 -5.01
CA LEU A 36 -27.37 8.65 -6.27
C LEU A 36 -26.59 9.95 -6.04
N ASP A 37 -27.00 10.76 -5.08
CA ASP A 37 -26.32 12.02 -4.73
C ASP A 37 -24.89 11.75 -4.24
N ARG A 38 -24.71 10.77 -3.32
CA ARG A 38 -23.37 10.41 -2.81
C ARG A 38 -22.44 9.91 -3.92
N VAL A 39 -22.92 9.01 -4.77
CA VAL A 39 -22.13 8.47 -5.90
C VAL A 39 -21.76 9.57 -6.88
N THR A 40 -22.71 10.46 -7.21
CA THR A 40 -22.47 11.58 -8.11
C THR A 40 -21.38 12.52 -7.58
N LYS A 41 -21.45 12.89 -6.30
CA LYS A 41 -20.42 13.72 -5.63
C LYS A 41 -19.04 13.09 -5.63
N LEU A 42 -18.97 11.78 -5.38
CA LEU A 42 -17.69 11.06 -5.42
C LEU A 42 -17.10 11.02 -6.83
N LEU A 43 -17.90 10.72 -7.86
CA LEU A 43 -17.44 10.74 -9.24
C LEU A 43 -16.85 12.11 -9.63
N GLU A 44 -17.48 13.20 -9.21
CA GLU A 44 -16.94 14.56 -9.39
C GLU A 44 -15.62 14.75 -8.64
N LEU A 45 -15.56 14.28 -7.38
CA LEU A 45 -14.39 14.41 -6.52
C LEU A 45 -13.16 13.69 -7.07
N VAL A 46 -13.34 12.50 -7.67
CA VAL A 46 -12.25 11.77 -8.32
C VAL A 46 -12.01 12.18 -9.78
N GLY A 47 -12.75 13.18 -10.29
CA GLY A 47 -12.58 13.72 -11.63
C GLY A 47 -13.13 12.81 -12.75
N LEU A 48 -14.14 11.99 -12.46
CA LEU A 48 -14.89 11.23 -13.45
C LEU A 48 -16.12 12.03 -13.92
N THR A 49 -15.87 13.01 -14.80
CA THR A 49 -16.85 13.99 -15.26
C THR A 49 -17.18 13.83 -16.73
N PRO A 50 -18.42 14.11 -17.18
CA PRO A 50 -19.60 14.40 -16.35
C PRO A 50 -20.17 13.12 -15.69
N PRO A 51 -20.57 13.15 -14.40
CA PRO A 51 -21.06 11.97 -13.69
C PRO A 51 -22.24 11.29 -14.39
N ALA A 52 -23.17 12.06 -14.92
CA ALA A 52 -24.36 11.53 -15.60
C ALA A 52 -24.02 10.53 -16.74
N THR A 53 -22.89 10.70 -17.41
CA THR A 53 -22.44 9.75 -18.44
C THR A 53 -21.68 8.56 -17.87
N MET A 54 -21.07 8.71 -16.69
CA MET A 54 -20.28 7.67 -16.04
C MET A 54 -21.14 6.66 -15.31
N LEU A 55 -22.22 7.10 -14.66
CA LEU A 55 -23.10 6.26 -13.83
C LEU A 55 -23.57 4.98 -14.54
N PHE A 56 -23.90 5.08 -15.83
CA PHE A 56 -24.49 3.98 -16.61
C PHE A 56 -23.49 3.17 -17.42
N ARG A 57 -22.18 3.54 -17.38
CA ARG A 57 -21.14 2.76 -18.03
C ARG A 57 -20.83 1.48 -17.27
N TYR A 58 -20.17 0.56 -17.96
CA TYR A 58 -19.67 -0.69 -17.41
C TYR A 58 -18.14 -0.64 -17.25
N PRO A 59 -17.55 -1.46 -16.36
CA PRO A 59 -16.09 -1.47 -16.14
C PRO A 59 -15.25 -1.65 -17.41
N HIS A 60 -15.72 -2.43 -18.38
CA HIS A 60 -14.98 -2.67 -19.63
C HIS A 60 -14.94 -1.45 -20.58
N GLU A 61 -15.81 -0.45 -20.38
CA GLU A 61 -15.84 0.79 -21.15
C GLU A 61 -14.90 1.87 -20.59
N LEU A 62 -14.19 1.59 -19.48
CA LEU A 62 -13.31 2.51 -18.80
C LEU A 62 -11.83 2.20 -19.06
N SER A 63 -10.97 3.24 -19.06
CA SER A 63 -9.52 3.07 -18.99
C SER A 63 -9.07 2.52 -17.64
N GLY A 64 -7.82 2.01 -17.54
CA GLY A 64 -7.26 1.51 -16.28
C GLY A 64 -7.33 2.53 -15.15
N GLY A 65 -6.91 3.77 -15.40
CA GLY A 65 -6.96 4.85 -14.42
C GLY A 65 -8.39 5.26 -14.01
N GLN A 66 -9.37 5.19 -14.94
CA GLN A 66 -10.77 5.43 -14.63
C GLN A 66 -11.34 4.32 -13.74
N ARG A 67 -11.01 3.06 -14.03
CA ARG A 67 -11.40 1.92 -13.17
C ARG A 67 -10.82 2.05 -11.77
N GLN A 68 -9.57 2.47 -11.65
CA GLN A 68 -8.95 2.69 -10.33
C GLN A 68 -9.67 3.78 -9.53
N ARG A 69 -10.08 4.88 -10.18
CA ARG A 69 -10.90 5.92 -9.54
C ARG A 69 -12.24 5.39 -9.05
N VAL A 70 -12.90 4.53 -9.82
CA VAL A 70 -14.14 3.84 -9.40
C VAL A 70 -13.89 2.92 -8.20
N ALA A 71 -12.77 2.19 -8.17
CA ALA A 71 -12.41 1.35 -7.02
C ALA A 71 -12.15 2.17 -5.75
N ILE A 72 -11.55 3.35 -5.89
CA ILE A 72 -11.37 4.32 -4.80
C ILE A 72 -12.73 4.83 -4.32
N ASP A 73 -13.62 5.25 -5.23
CA ASP A 73 -14.98 5.70 -4.90
C ASP A 73 -15.77 4.65 -4.14
N ARG A 74 -15.73 3.40 -4.61
CA ARG A 74 -16.39 2.28 -3.91
C ARG A 74 -15.89 2.10 -2.49
N ALA A 75 -14.58 2.32 -2.25
CA ALA A 75 -14.01 2.21 -0.91
C ALA A 75 -14.39 3.39 0.00
N LEU A 76 -14.64 4.57 -0.58
CA LEU A 76 -14.92 5.82 0.16
C LEU A 76 -16.41 6.14 0.33
N VAL A 77 -17.33 5.51 -0.43
CA VAL A 77 -18.75 5.85 -0.46
C VAL A 77 -19.46 5.71 0.89
N ILE A 78 -18.92 4.88 1.79
CA ILE A 78 -19.41 4.69 3.16
C ILE A 78 -18.76 5.65 4.17
N GLU A 79 -17.98 6.62 3.70
CA GLU A 79 -17.27 7.62 4.52
C GLU A 79 -16.41 6.98 5.62
N PRO A 80 -15.50 6.04 5.29
CA PRO A 80 -14.69 5.36 6.30
C PRO A 80 -13.62 6.29 6.87
N SER A 81 -13.25 6.12 8.13
CA SER A 81 -12.09 6.79 8.74
C SER A 81 -10.75 6.13 8.37
N PHE A 82 -10.79 4.86 7.92
CA PHE A 82 -9.61 4.05 7.62
C PHE A 82 -9.84 3.19 6.37
N VAL A 83 -8.85 3.17 5.47
CA VAL A 83 -8.88 2.38 4.23
C VAL A 83 -7.57 1.61 4.06
N VAL A 84 -7.66 0.32 3.76
CA VAL A 84 -6.52 -0.48 3.29
C VAL A 84 -6.43 -0.35 1.78
N ALA A 85 -5.26 0.04 1.28
CA ALA A 85 -4.95 0.14 -0.14
C ALA A 85 -3.79 -0.85 -0.45
N ASP A 86 -4.13 -1.92 -1.15
CA ASP A 86 -3.21 -3.00 -1.49
C ASP A 86 -2.70 -2.80 -2.93
N GLU A 87 -1.46 -2.36 -3.06
CA GLU A 87 -0.79 -2.04 -4.33
C GLU A 87 -1.66 -1.27 -5.35
N PRO A 88 -2.35 -0.19 -4.98
CA PRO A 88 -3.42 0.41 -5.78
C PRO A 88 -2.95 1.05 -7.09
N THR A 89 -1.65 1.08 -7.35
CA THR A 89 -1.08 1.69 -8.56
C THR A 89 -0.18 0.76 -9.37
N SER A 90 0.01 -0.50 -8.93
CA SER A 90 0.97 -1.44 -9.54
C SER A 90 0.60 -1.86 -10.98
N MET A 91 -0.69 -1.88 -11.31
CA MET A 91 -1.20 -2.26 -12.64
C MET A 91 -1.39 -1.07 -13.60
N LEU A 92 -0.85 0.10 -13.26
CA LEU A 92 -1.02 1.32 -14.03
C LEU A 92 0.31 1.85 -14.57
N ASP A 93 0.26 2.53 -15.70
CA ASP A 93 1.41 3.27 -16.22
C ASP A 93 1.90 4.34 -15.25
N VAL A 94 3.19 4.64 -15.25
CA VAL A 94 3.83 5.58 -14.30
C VAL A 94 3.13 6.94 -14.22
N SER A 95 2.72 7.50 -15.36
CA SER A 95 2.03 8.80 -15.41
C SER A 95 0.65 8.74 -14.76
N ILE A 96 -0.09 7.65 -14.97
CA ILE A 96 -1.40 7.42 -14.39
C ILE A 96 -1.27 7.14 -12.89
N SER A 97 -0.29 6.31 -12.50
CA SER A 97 0.02 5.98 -11.10
C SER A 97 0.26 7.25 -10.27
N THR A 98 1.06 8.18 -10.79
CA THR A 98 1.31 9.46 -10.11
C THR A 98 0.01 10.25 -9.90
N GLY A 99 -0.85 10.32 -10.91
CA GLY A 99 -2.15 10.99 -10.80
C GLY A 99 -3.09 10.35 -9.77
N ILE A 100 -3.07 9.03 -9.65
CA ILE A 100 -3.85 8.29 -8.63
C ILE A 100 -3.28 8.53 -7.22
N MET A 101 -1.95 8.51 -7.05
CA MET A 101 -1.31 8.80 -5.76
C MET A 101 -1.65 10.22 -5.27
N MET A 102 -1.53 11.23 -6.15
CA MET A 102 -1.92 12.61 -5.81
C MET A 102 -3.40 12.71 -5.44
N LEU A 103 -4.28 12.04 -6.18
CA LEU A 103 -5.70 11.97 -5.86
C LEU A 103 -5.94 11.36 -4.47
N MET A 104 -5.29 10.24 -4.15
CA MET A 104 -5.45 9.59 -2.83
C MET A 104 -4.98 10.50 -1.69
N LEU A 105 -3.87 11.23 -1.86
CA LEU A 105 -3.40 12.20 -0.85
C LEU A 105 -4.39 13.37 -0.67
N ASP A 106 -4.94 13.91 -1.76
CA ASP A 106 -5.95 14.97 -1.72
C ASP A 106 -7.23 14.48 -1.00
N LEU A 107 -7.69 13.26 -1.32
CA LEU A 107 -8.84 12.64 -0.66
C LEU A 107 -8.60 12.38 0.83
N ALA A 108 -7.36 11.96 1.21
CA ALA A 108 -6.98 11.79 2.61
C ALA A 108 -7.16 13.10 3.40
N GLN A 109 -6.70 14.20 2.84
CA GLN A 109 -6.80 15.52 3.48
C GLN A 109 -8.25 16.04 3.53
N ARG A 110 -8.98 15.96 2.42
CA ARG A 110 -10.35 16.51 2.32
C ARG A 110 -11.37 15.73 3.14
N LEU A 111 -11.22 14.39 3.17
CA LEU A 111 -12.19 13.51 3.81
C LEU A 111 -11.75 13.04 5.21
N GLY A 112 -10.52 13.38 5.64
CA GLY A 112 -9.98 12.92 6.92
C GLY A 112 -9.75 11.41 7.00
N VAL A 113 -9.45 10.77 5.86
CA VAL A 113 -9.25 9.32 5.78
C VAL A 113 -7.80 8.95 6.02
N THR A 114 -7.56 7.96 6.86
CA THR A 114 -6.24 7.36 7.05
C THR A 114 -6.08 6.15 6.13
N TYR A 115 -4.92 6.03 5.45
CA TYR A 115 -4.60 4.87 4.61
C TYR A 115 -3.56 3.96 5.28
N LEU A 116 -3.82 2.65 5.24
CA LEU A 116 -2.78 1.63 5.28
C LEU A 116 -2.41 1.30 3.83
N TYR A 117 -1.28 1.82 3.37
CA TYR A 117 -0.80 1.64 2.00
C TYR A 117 0.18 0.48 1.93
N ILE A 118 -0.15 -0.59 1.22
CA ILE A 118 0.71 -1.75 1.01
C ILE A 118 1.38 -1.59 -0.35
N THR A 119 2.71 -1.69 -0.39
CA THR A 119 3.50 -1.61 -1.63
C THR A 119 4.83 -2.33 -1.46
N HIS A 120 5.38 -2.81 -2.57
CA HIS A 120 6.76 -3.29 -2.65
C HIS A 120 7.74 -2.20 -3.12
N ASP A 121 7.26 -1.02 -3.50
CA ASP A 121 8.07 0.10 -3.99
C ASP A 121 8.30 1.14 -2.87
N LEU A 122 9.55 1.23 -2.42
CA LEU A 122 9.96 2.19 -1.38
C LEU A 122 9.89 3.65 -1.85
N ALA A 123 10.02 3.93 -3.14
CA ALA A 123 9.86 5.29 -3.65
C ALA A 123 8.41 5.74 -3.55
N VAL A 124 7.46 4.83 -3.85
CA VAL A 124 6.03 5.05 -3.64
C VAL A 124 5.72 5.22 -2.15
N ALA A 125 6.26 4.33 -1.28
CA ALA A 125 6.08 4.44 0.16
C ALA A 125 6.58 5.77 0.72
N ARG A 126 7.75 6.25 0.26
CA ARG A 126 8.30 7.56 0.63
C ARG A 126 7.38 8.72 0.28
N TYR A 127 6.75 8.64 -0.89
CA TYR A 127 5.86 9.70 -1.37
C TYR A 127 4.50 9.71 -0.64
N MET A 128 3.97 8.52 -0.32
CA MET A 128 2.61 8.33 0.18
C MET A 128 2.50 8.34 1.71
N CYS A 129 3.54 7.91 2.43
CA CYS A 129 3.42 7.53 3.84
C CYS A 129 4.27 8.40 4.76
N GLN A 130 3.74 8.77 5.93
CA GLN A 130 4.48 9.42 7.01
C GLN A 130 5.30 8.42 7.82
N ARG A 131 4.84 7.16 7.90
CA ARG A 131 5.54 6.06 8.58
C ARG A 131 5.57 4.84 7.69
N ILE A 132 6.67 4.09 7.76
CA ILE A 132 6.85 2.84 7.02
C ILE A 132 7.03 1.70 8.01
N ALA A 133 6.34 0.59 7.76
CA ALA A 133 6.57 -0.69 8.40
C ALA A 133 7.11 -1.68 7.35
N VAL A 134 8.34 -2.14 7.53
CA VAL A 134 8.96 -3.14 6.66
C VAL A 134 8.59 -4.53 7.15
N MET A 135 8.09 -5.37 6.22
CA MET A 135 7.67 -6.73 6.52
C MET A 135 8.54 -7.75 5.78
N TYR A 136 8.92 -8.83 6.46
CA TYR A 136 9.61 -9.97 5.86
C TYR A 136 9.00 -11.28 6.32
N LEU A 137 8.59 -12.14 5.39
CA LEU A 137 7.95 -13.44 5.66
C LEU A 137 6.88 -13.38 6.78
N GLY A 138 5.94 -12.44 6.65
CA GLY A 138 4.80 -12.29 7.56
C GLY A 138 5.14 -11.67 8.94
N LYS A 139 6.36 -11.15 9.14
CA LYS A 139 6.76 -10.43 10.36
C LYS A 139 7.19 -9.01 10.03
N ILE A 140 6.73 -8.05 10.83
CA ILE A 140 7.25 -6.68 10.79
C ILE A 140 8.63 -6.71 11.42
N VAL A 141 9.64 -6.22 10.69
CA VAL A 141 11.04 -6.24 11.10
C VAL A 141 11.56 -4.86 11.48
N GLU A 142 10.95 -3.81 10.97
CA GLU A 142 11.33 -2.43 11.26
C GLU A 142 10.12 -1.49 11.05
N VAL A 143 9.98 -0.47 11.91
CA VAL A 143 8.96 0.59 11.79
C VAL A 143 9.57 1.91 12.23
N ALA A 144 9.47 2.94 11.37
CA ALA A 144 9.88 4.29 11.74
C ALA A 144 9.11 5.35 10.94
N GLU A 145 9.33 6.62 11.27
CA GLU A 145 9.02 7.75 10.39
C GLU A 145 9.74 7.55 9.05
N THR A 146 9.10 7.94 7.95
CA THR A 146 9.58 7.64 6.60
C THR A 146 11.00 8.14 6.34
N GLU A 147 11.29 9.40 6.64
CA GLU A 147 12.63 9.97 6.38
C GLU A 147 13.69 9.38 7.33
N GLU A 148 13.32 9.04 8.57
CA GLU A 148 14.22 8.36 9.52
C GLU A 148 14.58 6.96 9.02
N LEU A 149 13.59 6.16 8.61
CA LEU A 149 13.82 4.80 8.09
C LEU A 149 14.72 4.80 6.85
N LEU A 150 14.53 5.79 5.97
CA LEU A 150 15.30 5.91 4.73
C LEU A 150 16.73 6.40 4.95
N ALA A 151 16.93 7.28 5.94
CA ALA A 151 18.23 7.83 6.28
C ALA A 151 19.06 6.88 7.15
N ASN A 152 18.44 6.23 8.13
CA ASN A 152 19.05 5.41 9.16
C ASN A 152 18.42 4.01 9.28
N PRO A 153 18.39 3.19 8.21
CA PRO A 153 17.82 1.85 8.28
C PRO A 153 18.62 0.99 9.28
N LEU A 154 17.95 0.37 10.22
CA LEU A 154 18.59 -0.44 11.25
C LEU A 154 18.62 -1.92 10.86
N HIS A 155 17.48 -2.49 10.45
CA HIS A 155 17.39 -3.90 10.13
C HIS A 155 18.16 -4.26 8.84
N PRO A 156 18.95 -5.35 8.81
CA PRO A 156 19.74 -5.74 7.64
C PRO A 156 18.89 -5.93 6.35
N TYR A 157 17.66 -6.41 6.48
CA TYR A 157 16.75 -6.54 5.34
C TYR A 157 16.34 -5.18 4.77
N THR A 158 16.04 -4.19 5.62
CA THR A 158 15.71 -2.82 5.18
C THR A 158 16.88 -2.17 4.46
N ARG A 159 18.10 -2.35 4.97
CA ARG A 159 19.34 -1.88 4.30
C ARG A 159 19.48 -2.49 2.91
N ALA A 160 19.22 -3.80 2.80
CA ALA A 160 19.30 -4.50 1.51
C ALA A 160 18.20 -4.03 0.54
N LEU A 161 16.97 -3.84 1.00
CA LEU A 161 15.89 -3.27 0.19
C LEU A 161 16.27 -1.89 -0.35
N LEU A 162 16.75 -1.01 0.53
CA LEU A 162 17.15 0.34 0.14
C LEU A 162 18.35 0.35 -0.81
N SER A 163 19.29 -0.58 -0.67
CA SER A 163 20.44 -0.69 -1.58
C SER A 163 20.04 -1.09 -3.00
N SER A 164 18.93 -1.80 -3.15
CA SER A 164 18.40 -2.24 -4.45
C SER A 164 17.58 -1.18 -5.19
N VAL A 165 17.19 -0.08 -4.51
CA VAL A 165 16.41 1.00 -5.15
C VAL A 165 17.31 1.80 -6.09
N PRO A 166 16.99 1.89 -7.40
CA PRO A 166 17.77 2.69 -8.34
C PRO A 166 17.74 4.16 -7.98
N VAL A 167 18.92 4.80 -7.98
CA VAL A 167 19.02 6.25 -7.79
C VAL A 167 19.27 6.90 -9.15
N PRO A 168 18.42 7.84 -9.61
CA PRO A 168 18.53 8.45 -10.91
C PRO A 168 19.61 9.56 -10.96
N VAL A 169 20.81 9.28 -10.39
CA VAL A 169 21.96 10.16 -10.40
C VAL A 169 23.07 9.50 -11.21
N PRO A 170 23.50 10.07 -12.36
CA PRO A 170 24.59 9.50 -13.13
C PRO A 170 25.87 9.35 -12.31
N GLY A 171 26.45 8.14 -12.33
CA GLY A 171 27.69 7.82 -11.59
C GLY A 171 27.51 7.48 -10.11
N PHE A 172 26.32 7.63 -9.55
CA PHE A 172 26.05 7.18 -8.17
C PHE A 172 25.85 5.67 -8.15
N ARG A 173 26.67 4.98 -7.37
CA ARG A 173 26.49 3.55 -7.05
C ARG A 173 26.36 3.42 -5.54
N ARG A 174 25.23 2.88 -5.08
CA ARG A 174 25.14 2.40 -3.70
C ARG A 174 26.00 1.15 -3.57
N GLU A 175 26.69 1.01 -2.44
CA GLU A 175 27.33 -0.27 -2.13
C GLU A 175 26.23 -1.31 -1.93
N PRO A 176 26.27 -2.43 -2.67
CA PRO A 176 25.30 -3.49 -2.49
C PRO A 176 25.42 -4.06 -1.08
N VAL A 177 24.31 -4.26 -0.42
CA VAL A 177 24.28 -5.03 0.83
C VAL A 177 24.14 -6.49 0.44
N ASP A 178 25.16 -7.29 0.71
CA ASP A 178 25.17 -8.71 0.39
C ASP A 178 24.08 -9.43 1.20
N ILE A 179 23.11 -10.03 0.50
CA ILE A 179 22.14 -10.96 1.07
C ILE A 179 22.63 -12.38 0.73
N ILE A 180 22.68 -13.24 1.73
CA ILE A 180 23.15 -14.60 1.58
C ILE A 180 21.96 -15.49 1.09
N GLY A 181 22.22 -16.38 0.12
CA GLY A 181 21.26 -17.40 -0.32
C GLY A 181 20.01 -16.88 -1.04
N ASP A 182 19.12 -17.82 -1.35
CA ASP A 182 17.89 -17.59 -2.10
C ASP A 182 16.68 -17.36 -1.19
N LEU A 183 15.60 -16.83 -1.77
CA LEU A 183 14.33 -16.66 -1.07
C LEU A 183 13.67 -18.03 -0.85
N SER A 184 13.68 -18.51 0.37
CA SER A 184 12.85 -19.65 0.78
C SER A 184 11.60 -19.14 1.49
N ALA A 185 10.43 -19.59 1.07
CA ALA A 185 9.16 -19.31 1.73
C ALA A 185 8.63 -20.60 2.38
N PRO A 186 9.09 -20.97 3.57
CA PRO A 186 8.63 -22.18 4.24
C PRO A 186 7.16 -22.07 4.61
N LEU A 187 6.38 -23.15 4.39
CA LEU A 187 4.95 -23.23 4.74
C LEU A 187 4.71 -23.10 6.25
N ASP A 188 5.65 -23.60 7.05
CA ASP A 188 5.63 -23.50 8.51
C ASP A 188 7.01 -23.09 9.03
N PRO A 189 7.32 -21.78 9.00
CA PRO A 189 8.64 -21.31 9.38
C PRO A 189 8.87 -21.45 10.89
N ALA A 190 10.02 -22.02 11.27
CA ALA A 190 10.43 -22.15 12.65
C ALA A 190 10.32 -20.82 13.43
N PRO A 191 10.07 -20.82 14.75
CA PRO A 191 9.85 -19.60 15.55
C PRO A 191 11.12 -18.76 15.80
N ARG A 192 12.11 -18.84 14.94
CA ARG A 192 13.37 -18.10 14.99
C ARG A 192 13.32 -16.82 14.14
N CYS A 193 14.40 -16.03 14.12
CA CYS A 193 14.50 -14.83 13.27
C CYS A 193 14.19 -15.20 11.82
N ARG A 194 13.20 -14.54 11.20
CA ARG A 194 12.75 -14.85 9.83
C ARG A 194 13.81 -14.58 8.77
N PHE A 195 14.71 -13.62 9.03
CA PHE A 195 15.73 -13.19 8.08
C PHE A 195 17.08 -13.89 8.28
N HIS A 196 17.25 -14.72 9.32
CA HIS A 196 18.54 -15.30 9.74
C HIS A 196 19.29 -16.04 8.62
N ASP A 197 18.61 -16.82 7.76
CA ASP A 197 19.22 -17.59 6.67
C ASP A 197 19.85 -16.70 5.59
N ARG A 198 19.40 -15.45 5.50
CA ARG A 198 19.85 -14.48 4.49
C ARG A 198 20.59 -13.29 5.08
N CYS A 199 20.75 -13.27 6.39
CA CYS A 199 21.32 -12.14 7.10
C CYS A 199 22.86 -12.23 7.15
N PRO A 200 23.60 -11.22 6.63
CA PRO A 200 25.07 -11.24 6.64
C PRO A 200 25.67 -11.10 8.05
N ILE A 201 24.88 -10.66 9.03
CA ILE A 201 25.32 -10.46 10.41
C ILE A 201 24.61 -11.41 11.40
N ALA A 202 24.02 -12.51 10.91
CA ALA A 202 23.34 -13.48 11.78
C ALA A 202 24.31 -14.08 12.80
N GLY A 203 23.87 -14.13 14.06
CA GLY A 203 24.59 -14.81 15.17
C GLY A 203 23.80 -16.00 15.69
N ASP A 204 24.37 -16.71 16.67
CA ASP A 204 23.77 -17.92 17.25
C ASP A 204 22.38 -17.64 17.86
N GLU A 205 22.18 -16.47 18.45
CA GLU A 205 20.89 -16.06 18.99
C GLU A 205 19.79 -15.97 17.91
N CYS A 206 20.12 -15.62 16.68
CA CYS A 206 19.17 -15.56 15.58
C CYS A 206 18.60 -16.93 15.19
N HIS A 207 19.35 -18.00 15.48
CA HIS A 207 18.96 -19.38 15.21
C HIS A 207 18.30 -20.05 16.41
N ALA A 208 18.78 -19.76 17.62
CA ALA A 208 18.41 -20.46 18.84
C ALA A 208 17.20 -19.88 19.56
N THR A 209 16.88 -18.60 19.32
CA THR A 209 15.81 -17.88 20.02
C THR A 209 14.62 -17.58 19.10
N PRO A 210 13.42 -17.33 19.64
CA PRO A 210 12.26 -16.90 18.87
C PRO A 210 12.55 -15.65 18.04
N HIS A 211 11.69 -15.34 17.05
CA HIS A 211 11.80 -14.07 16.31
C HIS A 211 11.79 -12.88 17.29
N PRO A 212 12.77 -11.95 17.22
CA PRO A 212 12.86 -10.85 18.17
C PRO A 212 11.61 -9.95 18.14
N PRO A 213 11.18 -9.42 19.31
CA PRO A 213 10.13 -8.41 19.35
C PRO A 213 10.62 -7.10 18.72
N LEU A 214 9.65 -6.24 18.35
CA LEU A 214 9.96 -4.85 18.00
C LEU A 214 10.36 -4.09 19.26
N GLU A 215 11.57 -3.55 19.28
CA GLU A 215 12.11 -2.72 20.36
C GLU A 215 12.40 -1.31 19.84
N ASP A 216 12.06 -0.30 20.66
CA ASP A 216 12.35 1.11 20.34
C ASP A 216 13.86 1.40 20.54
N ARG A 217 14.50 1.80 19.46
CA ARG A 217 15.93 2.22 19.47
C ARG A 217 16.10 3.73 19.62
N GLY A 218 15.01 4.42 19.90
CA GLY A 218 14.91 5.86 20.11
C GLY A 218 14.04 6.56 19.08
N GLY A 219 13.30 7.57 19.52
CA GLY A 219 12.47 8.38 18.64
C GLY A 219 11.28 7.67 17.99
N GLY A 220 10.86 6.50 18.49
CA GLY A 220 9.80 5.70 17.89
C GLY A 220 10.28 4.84 16.69
N HIS A 221 11.60 4.68 16.53
CA HIS A 221 12.22 3.77 15.57
C HIS A 221 12.29 2.36 16.14
N LEU A 222 11.34 1.52 15.73
CA LEU A 222 11.18 0.15 16.23
C LEU A 222 11.92 -0.83 15.31
N VAL A 223 12.69 -1.76 15.88
CA VAL A 223 13.38 -2.80 15.11
C VAL A 223 13.30 -4.16 15.81
N ALA A 224 13.05 -5.21 15.02
CA ALA A 224 13.03 -6.60 15.46
C ALA A 224 14.34 -7.30 15.07
N CYS A 225 15.44 -6.99 15.78
CA CYS A 225 16.74 -7.55 15.50
C CYS A 225 17.59 -7.69 16.76
N TYR A 226 18.26 -8.84 16.95
CA TYR A 226 19.18 -9.09 18.05
C TYR A 226 20.56 -8.42 17.90
N ARG A 227 20.89 -7.96 16.66
CA ARG A 227 22.24 -7.49 16.30
C ARG A 227 22.35 -5.97 16.15
N VAL A 228 21.27 -5.23 16.31
CA VAL A 228 21.22 -3.77 16.19
C VAL A 228 20.44 -3.15 17.34
#